data_3c786006f1fbdf78fa628be5fe66e7dc
#
_entry.id   3c786006f1fbdf78fa628be5fe66e7dc
#
_cell.length_a   1.000
_cell.length_b   1.000
_cell.length_c   1.000
_cell.angle_alpha   90.00
_cell.angle_beta   90.00
_cell.angle_gamma   90.00
#
_symmetry.space_group_name_H-M   'P 1'
#
loop_
_entity.id
_entity.type
_entity.pdbx_description
1 polymer ?
#
loop_
_entity_poly.entity_id
_entity_poly.type
_entity_poly.pdbx_seq_one_letter_code
_entity_poly.pdbx_strand_id
1 'polypeptide(L)'
;VFDARLVDGFQLQALKSKGVEIHARSVFLQGLLLDFEHLSGYFSTWKNEFDVYQKIIKDNDFSLLEYALNFVLNTKEIDRVLVGVNSEKQLKEIIESVKKKDVLNSYPIYDTNLLNPSLWKL
;
A
#
# COMPACT_ATOMS: atom_id res chain seq x y z
N VAL A 1 1.69 0.41 2.58
CA VAL A 1 1.16 -0.19 3.83
C VAL A 1 2.16 -1.19 4.39
N PHE A 2 2.50 -2.26 3.65
CA PHE A 2 3.44 -3.27 4.13
C PHE A 2 4.87 -2.73 4.26
N ASP A 3 5.33 -1.92 3.31
CA ASP A 3 6.63 -1.24 3.41
C ASP A 3 6.46 0.16 4.02
N ALA A 4 6.65 0.26 5.31
CA ALA A 4 6.58 1.52 6.06
C ALA A 4 7.96 2.06 6.48
N ARG A 5 9.06 1.45 6.03
CA ARG A 5 10.44 1.78 6.47
C ARG A 5 10.80 3.26 6.31
N LEU A 6 10.36 3.89 5.23
CA LEU A 6 10.62 5.30 4.99
C LEU A 6 9.76 6.23 5.85
N VAL A 7 8.54 5.81 6.17
CA VAL A 7 7.59 6.55 7.02
C VAL A 7 8.05 6.46 8.47
N ASP A 8 8.26 5.24 8.96
CA ASP A 8 8.61 4.98 10.36
C ASP A 8 10.03 5.46 10.71
N GLY A 9 10.93 5.52 9.73
CA GLY A 9 12.33 5.92 9.91
C GLY A 9 12.59 7.43 9.84
N PHE A 10 11.57 8.28 9.75
CA PHE A 10 11.68 9.73 9.62
C PHE A 10 12.45 10.25 8.38
N GLN A 11 12.78 9.38 7.41
CA GLN A 11 13.51 9.79 6.21
C GLN A 11 12.68 10.74 5.33
N LEU A 12 11.36 10.54 5.24
CA LEU A 12 10.49 11.44 4.49
C LEU A 12 10.48 12.85 5.07
N GLN A 13 10.43 12.97 6.40
CA GLN A 13 10.48 14.26 7.10
C GLN A 13 11.82 14.98 6.85
N ALA A 14 12.93 14.25 6.89
CA ALA A 14 14.25 14.79 6.60
C ALA A 14 14.37 15.31 5.16
N LEU A 15 13.75 14.63 4.19
CA LEU A 15 13.70 15.09 2.80
C LEU A 15 12.81 16.33 2.66
N LYS A 16 11.64 16.34 3.29
CA LYS A 16 10.73 17.50 3.26
C LYS A 16 11.36 18.75 3.87
N SER A 17 12.11 18.61 4.97
CA SER A 17 12.82 19.75 5.58
C SER A 17 13.85 20.40 4.65
N LYS A 18 14.31 19.67 3.62
CA LYS A 18 15.22 20.14 2.57
C LYS A 18 14.48 20.65 1.32
N GLY A 19 13.14 20.74 1.35
CA GLY A 19 12.34 21.19 0.23
C GLY A 19 12.20 20.17 -0.91
N VAL A 20 12.47 18.88 -0.66
CA VAL A 20 12.34 17.83 -1.67
C VAL A 20 10.86 17.49 -1.91
N GLU A 21 10.44 17.46 -3.18
CA GLU A 21 9.13 16.94 -3.59
C GLU A 21 9.16 15.40 -3.61
N ILE A 22 8.22 14.77 -2.92
CA ILE A 22 8.18 13.32 -2.72
C ILE A 22 7.00 12.70 -3.48
N HIS A 23 7.31 11.78 -4.40
CA HIS A 23 6.32 11.03 -5.14
C HIS A 23 6.32 9.55 -4.70
N ALA A 24 5.18 9.05 -4.24
CA ALA A 24 5.00 7.63 -3.94
C ALA A 24 4.51 6.87 -5.18
N ARG A 25 5.13 5.73 -5.45
CA ARG A 25 4.73 4.79 -6.49
C ARG A 25 4.59 3.37 -5.94
N SER A 26 4.07 2.45 -6.76
CA SER A 26 3.90 1.04 -6.37
C SER A 26 3.01 0.85 -5.13
N VAL A 27 2.02 1.70 -4.99
CA VAL A 27 1.10 1.77 -3.84
C VAL A 27 0.43 0.43 -3.55
N PHE A 28 0.18 -0.36 -4.59
CA PHE A 28 -0.49 -1.65 -4.51
C PHE A 28 0.47 -2.85 -4.53
N LEU A 29 1.78 -2.62 -4.43
CA LEU A 29 2.81 -3.66 -4.44
C LEU A 29 2.58 -4.68 -5.57
N GLN A 30 2.61 -4.21 -6.83
CA GLN A 30 2.33 -5.00 -8.05
C GLN A 30 0.95 -5.69 -8.04
N GLY A 31 -0.03 -5.11 -7.36
CA GLY A 31 -1.38 -5.67 -7.24
C GLY A 31 -1.57 -6.62 -6.07
N LEU A 32 -0.50 -7.04 -5.39
CA LEU A 32 -0.58 -7.94 -4.22
C LEU A 32 -1.55 -7.45 -3.15
N LEU A 33 -1.60 -6.14 -2.91
CA LEU A 33 -2.48 -5.54 -1.89
C LEU A 33 -3.95 -5.47 -2.30
N LEU A 34 -4.31 -5.89 -3.50
CA LEU A 34 -5.69 -5.79 -4.02
C LEU A 34 -6.43 -7.13 -4.02
N ASP A 35 -5.70 -8.24 -4.01
CA ASP A 35 -6.29 -9.58 -4.05
C ASP A 35 -5.36 -10.58 -3.33
N PHE A 36 -5.86 -11.20 -2.26
CA PHE A 36 -5.16 -12.25 -1.53
C PHE A 36 -5.74 -13.64 -1.75
N GLU A 37 -6.81 -13.77 -2.54
CA GLU A 37 -7.47 -15.06 -2.77
C GLU A 37 -6.81 -15.86 -3.90
N HIS A 38 -6.26 -15.16 -4.91
CA HIS A 38 -5.71 -15.77 -6.13
C HIS A 38 -4.17 -15.71 -6.18
N LEU A 39 -3.51 -15.77 -5.03
CA LEU A 39 -2.06 -15.68 -4.95
C LEU A 39 -1.39 -17.00 -5.34
N SER A 40 -0.20 -16.90 -5.97
CA SER A 40 0.66 -18.07 -6.20
C SER A 40 1.13 -18.69 -4.88
N GLY A 41 1.53 -19.96 -4.93
CA GLY A 41 2.05 -20.70 -3.77
C GLY A 41 3.26 -20.04 -3.11
N TYR A 42 4.00 -19.19 -3.84
CA TYR A 42 5.09 -18.38 -3.26
C TYR A 42 4.63 -17.55 -2.07
N PHE A 43 3.44 -16.97 -2.15
CA PHE A 43 2.90 -16.09 -1.11
C PHE A 43 2.27 -16.82 0.07
N SER A 44 2.18 -18.15 0.03
CA SER A 44 1.59 -18.95 1.13
C SER A 44 2.34 -18.78 2.46
N THR A 45 3.63 -18.45 2.40
CA THR A 45 4.46 -18.16 3.59
C THR A 45 3.89 -17.01 4.43
N TRP A 46 3.26 -16.02 3.81
CA TRP A 46 2.71 -14.83 4.48
C TRP A 46 1.19 -14.85 4.64
N LYS A 47 0.59 -16.03 4.49
CA LYS A 47 -0.87 -16.16 4.56
C LYS A 47 -1.45 -15.64 5.87
N ASN A 48 -0.82 -15.92 6.99
CA ASN A 48 -1.28 -15.45 8.29
C ASN A 48 -1.28 -13.92 8.39
N GLU A 49 -0.24 -13.28 7.88
CA GLU A 49 -0.12 -11.82 7.82
C GLU A 49 -1.21 -11.22 6.93
N PHE A 50 -1.49 -11.84 5.78
CA PHE A 50 -2.55 -11.39 4.88
C PHE A 50 -3.94 -11.56 5.51
N ASP A 51 -4.20 -12.67 6.19
CA ASP A 51 -5.47 -12.92 6.89
C ASP A 51 -5.70 -11.88 8.00
N VAL A 52 -4.67 -11.55 8.78
CA VAL A 52 -4.75 -10.49 9.80
C VAL A 52 -4.96 -9.11 9.16
N TYR A 53 -4.24 -8.80 8.09
CA TYR A 53 -4.39 -7.54 7.38
C TYR A 53 -5.79 -7.36 6.79
N GLN A 54 -6.33 -8.40 6.13
CA GLN A 54 -7.70 -8.38 5.62
C GLN A 54 -8.73 -8.18 6.73
N LYS A 55 -8.51 -8.82 7.89
CA LYS A 55 -9.41 -8.65 9.03
C LYS A 55 -9.40 -7.21 9.53
N ILE A 56 -8.23 -6.58 9.67
CA ILE A 56 -8.11 -5.17 10.07
C ILE A 56 -8.88 -4.27 9.09
N ILE A 57 -8.73 -4.50 7.79
CA ILE A 57 -9.41 -3.72 6.75
C ILE A 57 -10.93 -3.86 6.88
N LYS A 58 -11.42 -5.09 7.02
CA LYS A 58 -12.84 -5.38 7.14
C LYS A 58 -13.44 -4.81 8.42
N ASP A 59 -12.74 -4.93 9.54
CA ASP A 59 -13.21 -4.42 10.84
C ASP A 59 -13.30 -2.87 10.86
N ASN A 60 -12.58 -2.20 9.95
CA ASN A 60 -12.62 -0.74 9.77
C ASN A 60 -13.46 -0.30 8.55
N ASP A 61 -14.23 -1.19 7.96
CA ASP A 61 -15.14 -0.91 6.83
C ASP A 61 -14.45 -0.31 5.60
N PHE A 62 -13.26 -0.82 5.27
CA PHE A 62 -12.53 -0.47 4.05
C PHE A 62 -12.52 -1.63 3.06
N SER A 63 -12.37 -1.31 1.77
CA SER A 63 -11.84 -2.24 0.78
C SER A 63 -10.30 -2.27 0.82
N LEU A 64 -9.70 -3.31 0.24
CA LEU A 64 -8.25 -3.43 0.09
C LEU A 64 -7.65 -2.22 -0.67
N LEU A 65 -8.33 -1.81 -1.74
CA LEU A 65 -7.96 -0.65 -2.55
C LEU A 65 -7.98 0.64 -1.73
N GLU A 66 -9.09 0.89 -1.04
CA GLU A 66 -9.25 2.09 -0.22
C GLU A 66 -8.19 2.18 0.87
N TYR A 67 -7.92 1.06 1.56
CA TYR A 67 -6.95 1.06 2.64
C TYR A 67 -5.53 1.35 2.14
N ALA A 68 -5.08 0.64 1.10
CA ALA A 68 -3.75 0.83 0.53
C ALA A 68 -3.55 2.24 -0.02
N LEU A 69 -4.55 2.78 -0.73
CA LEU A 69 -4.49 4.11 -1.33
C LEU A 69 -4.51 5.22 -0.26
N ASN A 70 -5.45 5.15 0.68
CA ASN A 70 -5.59 6.19 1.70
C ASN A 70 -4.46 6.20 2.71
N PHE A 71 -3.80 5.07 2.98
CA PHE A 71 -2.57 5.05 3.77
C PHE A 71 -1.50 5.99 3.18
N VAL A 72 -1.29 5.93 1.88
CA VAL A 72 -0.29 6.77 1.20
C VAL A 72 -0.77 8.23 1.11
N LEU A 73 -2.05 8.45 0.78
CA LEU A 73 -2.63 9.80 0.67
C LEU A 73 -2.67 10.54 2.01
N ASN A 74 -2.75 9.83 3.13
CA ASN A 74 -2.71 10.42 4.48
C ASN A 74 -1.29 10.63 5.03
N THR A 75 -0.26 10.17 4.32
CA THR A 75 1.14 10.42 4.69
C THR A 75 1.51 11.85 4.30
N LYS A 76 1.67 12.73 5.28
CA LYS A 76 1.81 14.19 5.10
C LYS A 76 3.00 14.60 4.23
N GLU A 77 4.04 13.81 4.24
CA GLU A 77 5.29 14.07 3.53
C GLU A 77 5.21 13.73 2.04
N ILE A 78 4.18 13.00 1.61
CA ILE A 78 4.01 12.61 0.21
C ILE A 78 3.23 13.69 -0.53
N ASP A 79 3.84 14.25 -1.57
CA ASP A 79 3.22 15.30 -2.39
C ASP A 79 2.34 14.72 -3.49
N ARG A 80 2.74 13.59 -4.08
CA ARG A 80 2.02 12.94 -5.18
C ARG A 80 2.01 11.43 -5.04
N VAL A 81 0.90 10.84 -5.42
CA VAL A 81 0.72 9.38 -5.50
C VAL A 81 0.53 8.99 -6.96
N LEU A 82 1.42 8.10 -7.45
CA LEU A 82 1.36 7.59 -8.82
C LEU A 82 0.76 6.19 -8.81
N VAL A 83 -0.30 6.01 -9.60
CA VAL A 83 -0.98 4.73 -9.77
C VAL A 83 -1.04 4.36 -11.25
N GLY A 84 -0.83 3.09 -11.56
CA GLY A 84 -1.06 2.54 -12.89
C GLY A 84 -2.48 1.97 -12.99
N VAL A 85 -3.11 2.12 -14.16
CA VAL A 85 -4.43 1.55 -14.44
C VAL A 85 -4.42 0.87 -15.79
N ASN A 86 -5.17 -0.23 -15.94
CA ASN A 86 -5.30 -0.99 -17.17
C ASN A 86 -6.71 -0.89 -17.79
N SER A 87 -7.64 -0.23 -17.10
CA SER A 87 -9.01 -0.05 -17.58
C SER A 87 -9.66 1.21 -17.01
N GLU A 88 -10.68 1.70 -17.71
CA GLU A 88 -11.52 2.80 -17.23
C GLU A 88 -12.20 2.47 -15.90
N LYS A 89 -12.62 1.22 -15.71
CA LYS A 89 -13.22 0.75 -14.47
C LYS A 89 -12.27 0.92 -13.29
N GLN A 90 -11.01 0.46 -13.43
CA GLN A 90 -10.00 0.64 -12.37
C GLN A 90 -9.75 2.10 -12.06
N LEU A 91 -9.72 2.97 -13.07
CA LEU A 91 -9.55 4.41 -12.85
C LEU A 91 -10.71 4.99 -12.03
N LYS A 92 -11.95 4.64 -12.36
CA LYS A 92 -13.13 5.08 -11.61
C LYS A 92 -13.09 4.61 -10.15
N GLU A 93 -12.78 3.34 -9.92
CA GLU A 93 -12.66 2.76 -8.57
C GLU A 93 -11.60 3.51 -7.74
N ILE A 94 -10.44 3.81 -8.32
CA ILE A 94 -9.37 4.58 -7.65
C ILE A 94 -9.87 6.00 -7.30
N ILE A 95 -10.50 6.70 -8.24
CA ILE A 95 -11.00 8.06 -8.01
C ILE A 95 -12.07 8.08 -6.91
N GLU A 96 -12.95 7.09 -6.89
CA GLU A 96 -13.98 6.95 -5.84
C GLU A 96 -13.36 6.66 -4.47
N SER A 97 -12.29 5.86 -4.43
CA SER A 97 -11.57 5.49 -3.21
C SER A 97 -10.82 6.67 -2.56
N VAL A 98 -10.42 7.67 -3.33
CA VAL A 98 -9.77 8.91 -2.81
C VAL A 98 -10.70 9.74 -1.93
N LYS A 99 -12.01 9.61 -2.05
CA LYS A 99 -12.99 10.38 -1.26
C LYS A 99 -13.04 9.98 0.21
N LYS A 100 -12.57 8.80 0.57
CA LYS A 100 -12.53 8.31 1.94
C LYS A 100 -11.22 8.79 2.59
N LYS A 101 -11.31 9.69 3.58
CA LYS A 101 -10.15 10.39 4.19
C LYS A 101 -9.96 10.03 5.67
N ASP A 102 -9.96 8.76 5.98
CA ASP A 102 -9.67 8.35 7.35
C ASP A 102 -8.16 8.19 7.57
N VAL A 103 -7.69 8.44 8.78
CA VAL A 103 -6.31 8.20 9.16
C VAL A 103 -6.11 6.71 9.36
N LEU A 104 -5.17 6.14 8.64
CA LEU A 104 -4.86 4.72 8.67
C LEU A 104 -3.47 4.48 9.24
N ASN A 105 -3.35 3.43 10.03
CA ASN A 105 -2.07 2.95 10.51
C ASN A 105 -1.40 2.06 9.46
N SER A 106 -0.05 2.03 9.47
CA SER A 106 0.70 1.04 8.71
C SER A 106 0.47 -0.38 9.27
N TYR A 107 0.64 -1.37 8.41
CA TYR A 107 0.75 -2.77 8.80
C TYR A 107 2.08 -3.32 8.25
N PRO A 108 3.21 -2.97 8.87
CA PRO A 108 4.51 -3.27 8.30
C PRO A 108 4.84 -4.76 8.38
N ILE A 109 5.36 -5.28 7.27
CA ILE A 109 5.95 -6.62 7.18
C ILE A 109 7.41 -6.44 6.76
N TYR A 110 8.33 -6.72 7.66
CA TYR A 110 9.77 -6.49 7.43
C TYR A 110 10.47 -7.70 6.77
N ASP A 111 9.86 -8.25 5.72
CA ASP A 111 10.46 -9.32 4.92
C ASP A 111 10.77 -8.83 3.50
N THR A 112 12.05 -8.75 3.17
CA THR A 112 12.52 -8.30 1.86
C THR A 112 12.03 -9.20 0.72
N ASN A 113 11.83 -10.50 0.98
CA ASN A 113 11.31 -11.41 -0.05
C ASN A 113 9.86 -11.07 -0.43
N LEU A 114 9.08 -10.53 0.50
CA LEU A 114 7.74 -10.02 0.21
C LEU A 114 7.79 -8.62 -0.40
N LEU A 115 8.59 -7.72 0.19
CA LEU A 115 8.58 -6.30 -0.17
C LEU A 115 9.27 -5.97 -1.49
N ASN A 116 10.14 -6.85 -1.98
CA ASN A 116 10.86 -6.64 -3.23
C ASN A 116 10.36 -7.58 -4.34
N PRO A 117 9.51 -7.07 -5.26
CA PRO A 117 8.95 -7.89 -6.33
C PRO A 117 9.97 -8.58 -7.24
N SER A 118 11.22 -8.06 -7.30
CA SER A 118 12.28 -8.70 -8.09
C SER A 118 12.76 -10.04 -7.50
N LEU A 119 12.41 -10.34 -6.26
CA LEU A 119 12.73 -11.59 -5.58
C LEU A 119 11.60 -12.63 -5.65
N TRP A 120 10.44 -12.26 -6.17
CA TRP A 120 9.29 -13.16 -6.24
C TRP A 120 9.54 -14.33 -7.21
N LYS A 121 9.23 -15.54 -6.76
CA LYS A 121 9.30 -16.79 -7.51
C LYS A 121 7.89 -17.22 -7.91
N LEU A 122 7.32 -16.52 -8.87
CA LEU A 122 5.95 -16.72 -9.36
C LEU A 122 5.88 -17.88 -10.36
#